data_3b4c19b3d95a0eea9d403df725b5638e
#
_entry.id   3b4c19b3d95a0eea9d403df725b5638e
#
_cell.length_a   1.000
_cell.length_b   1.000
_cell.length_c   1.000
_cell.angle_alpha   90.00
_cell.angle_beta   90.00
_cell.angle_gamma   90.00
#
_symmetry.space_group_name_H-M   'P 1'
#
loop_
_entity.id
_entity.type
_entity.pdbx_description
1 polymer ?
#
loop_
_entity_poly.entity_id
_entity_poly.type
_entity_poly.pdbx_seq_one_letter_code
_entity_poly.pdbx_strand_id
1 'polypeptide(L)'
;RSETLGRNKSEMVPAVHLVVNNKCRSLDEAPVVTHEVFLYPQEIEERKLNGTFLDVELCAAPSEGDNDEDAPHMFLEQHRYIDLDEDGYKEPYIVTVHKDSCKVVRIVANFHMDAVKDNGKKIIFIPKDQYFVKYSFIPDPKGGFYDIGFGRLLESLGETIDTTIN
;
A
#
# COMPACT_ATOMS: atom_id res chain seq x y z
N ARG A 1 -18.93 28.01 3.99
CA ARG A 1 -18.14 26.96 3.31
C ARG A 1 -16.72 27.03 3.86
N SER A 2 -16.35 26.15 4.74
CA SER A 2 -14.97 25.97 5.15
C SER A 2 -14.26 25.22 4.01
N GLU A 3 -13.38 25.89 3.29
CA GLU A 3 -12.46 25.22 2.38
C GLU A 3 -11.50 24.41 3.23
N THR A 4 -11.65 23.08 3.20
CA THR A 4 -10.66 22.18 3.75
C THR A 4 -9.46 22.21 2.80
N LEU A 5 -8.47 23.01 3.12
CA LEU A 5 -7.18 23.00 2.42
C LEU A 5 -6.57 21.61 2.62
N GLY A 6 -6.65 20.78 1.57
CA GLY A 6 -5.97 19.52 1.52
C GLY A 6 -4.47 19.76 1.67
N ARG A 7 -3.88 19.36 2.80
CA ARG A 7 -2.43 19.41 3.01
C ARG A 7 -1.85 18.06 2.66
N ASN A 8 -0.83 18.04 1.83
CA ASN A 8 -0.01 16.85 1.66
C ASN A 8 0.63 16.50 3.00
N LYS A 9 0.37 15.30 3.51
CA LYS A 9 0.94 14.77 4.74
C LYS A 9 1.84 13.60 4.36
N SER A 10 3.09 13.63 4.81
CA SER A 10 3.97 12.46 4.73
C SER A 10 3.75 11.60 5.97
N GLU A 11 3.57 10.30 5.76
CA GLU A 11 3.37 9.32 6.82
C GLU A 11 4.39 8.20 6.70
N MET A 12 4.88 7.73 7.85
CA MET A 12 5.79 6.59 7.88
C MET A 12 4.99 5.31 7.79
N VAL A 13 5.23 4.52 6.74
CA VAL A 13 4.65 3.20 6.57
C VAL A 13 5.66 2.15 7.07
N PRO A 14 5.33 1.39 8.13
CA PRO A 14 6.18 0.29 8.58
C PRO A 14 6.34 -0.76 7.48
N ALA A 15 7.55 -1.31 7.34
CA ALA A 15 7.85 -2.31 6.31
C ALA A 15 6.97 -3.56 6.40
N VAL A 16 6.46 -3.89 7.59
CA VAL A 16 5.55 -5.03 7.81
C VAL A 16 4.17 -4.83 7.16
N HIS A 17 3.76 -3.57 6.92
CA HIS A 17 2.48 -3.21 6.30
C HIS A 17 2.61 -2.86 4.81
N LEU A 18 3.82 -2.98 4.25
CA LEU A 18 4.05 -2.76 2.82
C LEU A 18 4.49 -4.06 2.16
N VAL A 19 3.61 -4.65 1.37
CA VAL A 19 3.85 -5.93 0.69
C VAL A 19 4.21 -5.68 -0.76
N VAL A 20 5.35 -6.19 -1.17
CA VAL A 20 5.85 -6.14 -2.55
C VAL A 20 6.21 -7.54 -3.04
N ASN A 21 6.36 -7.71 -4.35
CA ASN A 21 6.77 -8.99 -4.91
C ASN A 21 8.16 -9.40 -4.38
N ASN A 22 8.34 -10.67 -4.00
CA ASN A 22 9.56 -11.20 -3.38
C ASN A 22 10.84 -11.01 -4.23
N LYS A 23 10.72 -10.92 -5.55
CA LYS A 23 11.87 -10.71 -6.45
C LYS A 23 12.14 -9.24 -6.77
N CYS A 24 11.32 -8.35 -6.24
CA CYS A 24 11.43 -6.93 -6.48
C CYS A 24 12.59 -6.32 -5.69
N ARG A 25 13.38 -5.46 -6.29
CA ARG A 25 14.48 -4.73 -5.63
C ARG A 25 14.13 -3.30 -5.30
N SER A 26 13.23 -2.72 -6.08
CA SER A 26 12.81 -1.33 -5.92
C SER A 26 11.29 -1.20 -6.07
N LEU A 27 10.74 -0.09 -5.59
CA LEU A 27 9.32 0.24 -5.76
C LEU A 27 8.95 0.51 -7.22
N ASP A 28 9.92 0.96 -8.02
CA ASP A 28 9.70 1.27 -9.44
C ASP A 28 9.54 0.00 -10.28
N GLU A 29 10.27 -1.05 -9.92
CA GLU A 29 10.21 -2.37 -10.57
C GLU A 29 8.99 -3.18 -10.10
N ALA A 30 8.36 -2.81 -8.98
CA ALA A 30 7.27 -3.56 -8.40
C ALA A 30 6.01 -3.48 -9.28
N PRO A 31 5.51 -4.61 -9.81
CA PRO A 31 4.27 -4.64 -10.59
C PRO A 31 3.05 -4.35 -9.72
N VAL A 32 3.13 -4.69 -8.45
CA VAL A 32 2.10 -4.43 -7.43
C VAL A 32 2.79 -4.06 -6.13
N VAL A 33 2.35 -2.96 -5.54
CA VAL A 33 2.69 -2.54 -4.18
C VAL A 33 1.40 -2.53 -3.39
N THR A 34 1.34 -3.27 -2.29
CA THR A 34 0.16 -3.32 -1.42
C THR A 34 0.49 -2.73 -0.07
N HIS A 35 -0.28 -1.74 0.35
CA HIS A 35 -0.24 -1.14 1.67
C HIS A 35 -1.42 -1.66 2.50
N GLU A 36 -1.12 -2.22 3.67
CA GLU A 36 -2.12 -2.64 4.65
C GLU A 36 -2.53 -1.44 5.50
N VAL A 37 -3.78 -1.05 5.39
CA VAL A 37 -4.35 0.11 6.10
C VAL A 37 -5.41 -0.38 7.07
N PHE A 38 -5.32 0.04 8.32
CA PHE A 38 -6.31 -0.27 9.35
C PHE A 38 -7.20 0.95 9.57
N LEU A 39 -8.50 0.78 9.45
CA LEU A 39 -9.48 1.84 9.61
C LEU A 39 -10.54 1.43 10.62
N TYR A 40 -10.84 2.32 11.54
CA TYR A 40 -11.93 2.15 12.48
C TYR A 40 -13.30 2.36 11.80
N PRO A 41 -14.38 1.76 12.32
CA PRO A 41 -15.72 1.88 11.74
C PRO A 41 -16.14 3.33 11.45
N GLN A 42 -15.85 4.25 12.36
CA GLN A 42 -16.15 5.68 12.17
C GLN A 42 -15.43 6.27 10.96
N GLU A 43 -14.14 5.94 10.75
CA GLU A 43 -13.37 6.44 9.62
C GLU A 43 -13.89 5.89 8.28
N ILE A 44 -14.40 4.65 8.29
CA ILE A 44 -15.02 4.02 7.13
C ILE A 44 -16.30 4.77 6.76
N GLU A 45 -17.16 5.04 7.73
CA GLU A 45 -18.39 5.78 7.51
C GLU A 45 -18.11 7.22 7.01
N GLU A 46 -17.14 7.91 7.59
CA GLU A 46 -16.72 9.24 7.11
C GLU A 46 -16.26 9.20 5.64
N ARG A 47 -15.52 8.15 5.24
CA ARG A 47 -15.06 7.96 3.86
C ARG A 47 -16.19 7.61 2.89
N LYS A 48 -17.22 6.89 3.33
CA LYS A 48 -18.45 6.67 2.56
C LYS A 48 -19.23 7.97 2.39
N LEU A 49 -19.46 8.72 3.47
CA LEU A 49 -20.22 9.97 3.46
C LEU A 49 -19.58 11.05 2.59
N ASN A 50 -18.27 11.14 2.58
CA ASN A 50 -17.54 12.12 1.76
C ASN A 50 -17.31 11.64 0.31
N GLY A 51 -17.78 10.43 -0.04
CA GLY A 51 -17.68 9.86 -1.38
C GLY A 51 -16.30 9.32 -1.76
N THR A 52 -15.37 9.20 -0.80
CA THR A 52 -14.05 8.59 -1.03
C THR A 52 -14.16 7.07 -1.21
N PHE A 53 -15.05 6.43 -0.45
CA PHE A 53 -15.36 5.02 -0.56
C PHE A 53 -16.74 4.80 -1.17
N LEU A 54 -16.88 3.72 -1.91
CA LEU A 54 -18.18 3.22 -2.36
C LEU A 54 -18.99 2.77 -1.15
N ASP A 55 -20.29 3.07 -1.17
CA ASP A 55 -21.21 2.58 -0.14
C ASP A 55 -21.54 1.10 -0.40
N VAL A 56 -20.66 0.24 0.10
CA VAL A 56 -20.83 -1.21 0.05
C VAL A 56 -20.93 -1.76 1.46
N GLU A 57 -21.78 -2.76 1.62
CA GLU A 57 -21.92 -3.47 2.88
C GLU A 57 -20.68 -4.33 3.14
N LEU A 58 -19.99 -4.08 4.24
CA LEU A 58 -18.78 -4.81 4.65
C LEU A 58 -19.20 -5.83 5.72
N CYS A 59 -18.65 -7.06 5.64
CA CYS A 59 -18.80 -8.00 6.74
C CYS A 59 -17.88 -7.58 7.90
N ALA A 60 -18.32 -7.86 9.14
CA ALA A 60 -17.47 -7.69 10.31
C ALA A 60 -16.21 -8.55 10.18
N ALA A 61 -15.08 -8.02 10.63
CA ALA A 61 -13.86 -8.80 10.72
C ALA A 61 -14.11 -9.99 11.66
N PRO A 62 -13.68 -11.22 11.31
CA PRO A 62 -13.72 -12.33 12.24
C PRO A 62 -12.72 -12.04 13.37
N SER A 63 -13.22 -11.51 14.48
CA SER A 63 -12.44 -11.37 15.70
C SER A 63 -12.32 -12.75 16.32
N GLU A 64 -11.12 -13.31 16.41
CA GLU A 64 -10.86 -14.49 17.22
C GLU A 64 -11.12 -14.15 18.70
N GLY A 65 -12.35 -14.34 19.16
CA GLY A 65 -12.70 -14.43 20.58
C GLY A 65 -13.21 -13.17 21.28
N ASP A 66 -13.26 -12.01 20.65
CA ASP A 66 -13.86 -10.81 21.25
C ASP A 66 -14.80 -10.14 20.22
N ASN A 67 -16.09 -9.99 20.59
CA ASN A 67 -17.05 -9.21 19.81
C ASN A 67 -16.79 -7.70 20.04
N ASP A 68 -15.63 -7.22 19.63
CA ASP A 68 -15.31 -5.81 19.65
C ASP A 68 -15.89 -5.16 18.38
N GLU A 69 -17.04 -4.50 18.54
CA GLU A 69 -17.70 -3.78 17.45
C GLU A 69 -16.87 -2.60 16.93
N ASP A 70 -15.91 -2.12 17.72
CA ASP A 70 -15.00 -1.04 17.38
C ASP A 70 -13.67 -1.53 16.81
N ALA A 71 -13.52 -2.83 16.55
CA ALA A 71 -12.29 -3.38 15.99
C ALA A 71 -11.97 -2.78 14.61
N PRO A 72 -10.70 -2.43 14.34
CA PRO A 72 -10.32 -1.86 13.05
C PRO A 72 -10.41 -2.90 11.93
N HIS A 73 -10.96 -2.49 10.80
CA HIS A 73 -11.01 -3.29 9.58
C HIS A 73 -9.71 -3.13 8.78
N MET A 74 -9.22 -4.23 8.23
CA MET A 74 -8.05 -4.22 7.36
C MET A 74 -8.45 -3.97 5.91
N PHE A 75 -7.83 -2.96 5.31
CA PHE A 75 -7.92 -2.65 3.89
C PHE A 75 -6.58 -2.88 3.20
N LEU A 76 -6.63 -3.36 1.97
CA LEU A 76 -5.48 -3.53 1.09
C LEU A 76 -5.53 -2.45 0.02
N GLU A 77 -4.67 -1.46 0.12
CA GLU A 77 -4.49 -0.43 -0.90
C GLU A 77 -3.42 -0.91 -1.89
N GLN A 78 -3.85 -1.30 -3.08
CA GLN A 78 -3.00 -1.87 -4.11
C GLN A 78 -2.69 -0.86 -5.21
N HIS A 79 -1.44 -0.50 -5.36
CA HIS A 79 -0.91 0.25 -6.49
C HIS A 79 -0.51 -0.75 -7.58
N ARG A 80 -1.27 -0.81 -8.65
CA ARG A 80 -1.11 -1.84 -9.69
C ARG A 80 -1.54 -1.35 -11.07
N TYR A 81 -1.14 -2.09 -12.10
CA TYR A 81 -1.57 -1.85 -13.46
C TYR A 81 -2.77 -2.73 -13.79
N ILE A 82 -3.85 -2.14 -14.30
CA ILE A 82 -5.10 -2.83 -14.67
C ILE A 82 -5.55 -2.27 -16.01
N ASP A 83 -6.02 -3.13 -16.89
CA ASP A 83 -6.74 -2.78 -18.10
C ASP A 83 -8.24 -2.79 -17.75
N LEU A 84 -8.84 -1.62 -17.53
CA LEU A 84 -10.24 -1.50 -17.11
C LEU A 84 -11.19 -1.34 -18.28
N ASP A 85 -10.72 -0.82 -19.43
CA ASP A 85 -11.51 -0.59 -20.64
C ASP A 85 -11.32 -1.68 -21.70
N GLU A 86 -10.46 -2.68 -21.40
CA GLU A 86 -10.19 -3.84 -22.24
C GLU A 86 -9.59 -3.46 -23.61
N ASP A 87 -8.87 -2.34 -23.70
CA ASP A 87 -8.20 -1.89 -24.93
C ASP A 87 -6.87 -2.59 -25.20
N GLY A 88 -6.39 -3.41 -24.22
CA GLY A 88 -5.15 -4.16 -24.24
C GLY A 88 -3.97 -3.40 -23.65
N TYR A 89 -4.15 -2.19 -23.15
CA TYR A 89 -3.16 -1.42 -22.39
C TYR A 89 -3.54 -1.41 -20.90
N LYS A 90 -2.55 -1.52 -20.02
CA LYS A 90 -2.77 -1.49 -18.57
C LYS A 90 -2.34 -0.15 -18.00
N GLU A 91 -3.28 0.57 -17.43
CA GLU A 91 -3.04 1.82 -16.76
C GLU A 91 -2.72 1.62 -15.26
N PRO A 92 -1.96 2.54 -14.65
CA PRO A 92 -1.71 2.51 -13.22
C PRO A 92 -2.94 2.99 -12.44
N TYR A 93 -3.44 2.14 -11.52
CA TYR A 93 -4.54 2.44 -10.61
C TYR A 93 -4.17 2.16 -9.16
N ILE A 94 -4.86 2.84 -8.26
CA ILE A 94 -4.90 2.52 -6.83
C ILE A 94 -6.26 1.89 -6.55
N VAL A 95 -6.25 0.64 -6.11
CA VAL A 95 -7.46 -0.13 -5.78
C VAL A 95 -7.45 -0.42 -4.29
N THR A 96 -8.48 0.01 -3.57
CA THR A 96 -8.65 -0.29 -2.16
C THR A 96 -9.69 -1.38 -1.99
N VAL A 97 -9.30 -2.47 -1.35
CA VAL A 97 -10.12 -3.66 -1.13
C VAL A 97 -10.26 -3.90 0.38
N HIS A 98 -11.46 -4.14 0.86
CA HIS A 98 -11.67 -4.64 2.21
C HIS A 98 -11.27 -6.11 2.28
N LYS A 99 -10.32 -6.47 3.15
CA LYS A 99 -9.69 -7.79 3.18
C LYS A 99 -10.68 -8.92 3.41
N ASP A 100 -11.54 -8.80 4.42
CA ASP A 100 -12.40 -9.89 4.87
C ASP A 100 -13.59 -10.14 3.93
N SER A 101 -14.22 -9.07 3.40
CA SER A 101 -15.30 -9.19 2.43
C SER A 101 -14.84 -9.33 0.99
N CYS A 102 -13.55 -9.12 0.70
CA CYS A 102 -12.99 -9.07 -0.66
C CYS A 102 -13.70 -8.06 -1.58
N LYS A 103 -14.35 -7.03 -1.01
CA LYS A 103 -15.07 -6.01 -1.76
C LYS A 103 -14.16 -4.83 -2.07
N VAL A 104 -14.21 -4.37 -3.31
CA VAL A 104 -13.54 -3.14 -3.73
C VAL A 104 -14.35 -1.95 -3.21
N VAL A 105 -13.70 -1.08 -2.45
CA VAL A 105 -14.30 0.14 -1.91
C VAL A 105 -13.88 1.41 -2.63
N ARG A 106 -12.76 1.36 -3.37
CA ARG A 106 -12.24 2.52 -4.11
C ARG A 106 -11.39 2.07 -5.28
N ILE A 107 -11.53 2.78 -6.42
CA ILE A 107 -10.60 2.70 -7.55
C ILE A 107 -10.32 4.13 -8.00
N VAL A 108 -9.06 4.52 -8.09
CA VAL A 108 -8.64 5.82 -8.61
C VAL A 108 -7.44 5.67 -9.53
N ALA A 109 -7.34 6.56 -10.53
CA ALA A 109 -6.19 6.64 -11.40
C ALA A 109 -4.95 7.07 -10.59
N ASN A 110 -3.82 6.42 -10.86
CA ASN A 110 -2.52 6.74 -10.27
C ASN A 110 -1.61 7.42 -11.30
N PHE A 111 -2.16 8.38 -12.03
CA PHE A 111 -1.46 9.17 -13.03
C PHE A 111 -2.18 10.48 -13.31
N HIS A 112 -1.44 11.45 -13.83
CA HIS A 112 -2.01 12.70 -14.32
C HIS A 112 -2.28 12.63 -15.82
N MET A 113 -3.44 13.10 -16.25
CA MET A 113 -3.84 13.11 -17.67
C MET A 113 -2.84 13.84 -18.56
N ASP A 114 -2.26 14.93 -18.06
CA ASP A 114 -1.27 15.74 -18.79
C ASP A 114 0.06 15.00 -19.03
N ALA A 115 0.31 13.92 -18.28
CA ALA A 115 1.51 13.10 -18.40
C ALA A 115 1.37 11.92 -19.36
N VAL A 116 0.16 11.69 -19.88
CA VAL A 116 -0.12 10.61 -20.84
C VAL A 116 0.56 10.92 -22.17
N LYS A 117 1.37 9.99 -22.66
CA LYS A 117 2.03 10.10 -23.97
C LYS A 117 1.30 9.21 -24.97
N ASP A 118 0.79 9.84 -26.02
CA ASP A 118 0.17 9.18 -27.16
C ASP A 118 0.84 9.61 -28.47
N ASN A 119 0.55 8.91 -29.54
CA ASN A 119 0.98 9.26 -30.92
C ASN A 119 -0.21 9.67 -31.81
N GLY A 120 -1.32 10.11 -31.22
CA GLY A 120 -2.56 10.47 -31.90
C GLY A 120 -3.41 9.26 -32.35
N LYS A 121 -2.95 8.03 -32.10
CA LYS A 121 -3.68 6.78 -32.44
C LYS A 121 -3.76 5.81 -31.27
N LYS A 122 -2.70 5.71 -30.47
CA LYS A 122 -2.61 4.81 -29.32
C LYS A 122 -1.83 5.44 -28.19
N ILE A 123 -2.18 5.09 -26.97
CA ILE A 123 -1.39 5.39 -25.79
C ILE A 123 -0.05 4.65 -25.90
N ILE A 124 1.06 5.38 -25.73
CA ILE A 124 2.41 4.81 -25.76
C ILE A 124 2.88 4.53 -24.33
N PHE A 125 2.62 5.44 -23.41
CA PHE A 125 3.11 5.35 -22.06
C PHE A 125 2.33 6.26 -21.10
N ILE A 126 1.93 5.68 -19.94
CA ILE A 126 1.32 6.39 -18.84
C ILE A 126 2.24 6.24 -17.62
N PRO A 127 2.92 7.32 -17.19
CA PRO A 127 3.75 7.27 -15.99
C PRO A 127 2.87 7.16 -14.75
N LYS A 128 3.21 6.23 -13.84
CA LYS A 128 2.57 6.16 -12.52
C LYS A 128 3.10 7.27 -11.62
N ASP A 129 2.24 7.80 -10.77
CA ASP A 129 2.66 8.69 -9.68
C ASP A 129 3.33 7.89 -8.57
N GLN A 130 4.41 8.44 -8.02
CA GLN A 130 5.17 7.77 -6.96
C GLN A 130 4.65 8.20 -5.58
N TYR A 131 3.91 7.30 -4.93
CA TYR A 131 3.36 7.53 -3.60
C TYR A 131 4.31 7.15 -2.48
N PHE A 132 5.13 6.12 -2.70
CA PHE A 132 6.00 5.57 -1.68
C PHE A 132 7.45 5.88 -1.99
N VAL A 133 8.19 6.30 -0.97
CA VAL A 133 9.65 6.48 -1.02
C VAL A 133 10.28 5.52 -0.02
N LYS A 134 11.15 4.64 -0.51
CA LYS A 134 11.89 3.74 0.36
C LYS A 134 13.02 4.51 1.04
N TYR A 135 13.06 4.45 2.36
CA TYR A 135 14.18 4.94 3.15
C TYR A 135 15.01 3.76 3.65
N SER A 136 16.19 3.60 3.07
CA SER A 136 17.08 2.46 3.35
C SER A 136 18.08 2.84 4.43
N PHE A 137 18.26 1.97 5.45
CA PHE A 137 19.29 2.13 6.47
C PHE A 137 20.51 1.25 6.16
N ILE A 138 20.33 -0.06 6.09
CA ILE A 138 21.35 -1.01 5.66
C ILE A 138 20.74 -1.91 4.59
N PRO A 139 21.12 -1.72 3.32
CA PRO A 139 20.61 -2.54 2.23
C PRO A 139 20.90 -4.03 2.45
N ASP A 140 19.96 -4.89 2.06
CA ASP A 140 20.18 -6.33 2.06
C ASP A 140 21.32 -6.69 1.08
N PRO A 141 22.43 -7.28 1.53
CA PRO A 141 23.53 -7.70 0.66
C PRO A 141 23.13 -8.74 -0.39
N LYS A 142 21.99 -9.42 -0.21
CA LYS A 142 21.40 -10.34 -1.19
C LYS A 142 20.57 -9.61 -2.24
N GLY A 143 20.40 -8.28 -2.11
CA GLY A 143 19.63 -7.46 -3.04
C GLY A 143 18.11 -7.62 -2.90
N GLY A 144 17.62 -8.06 -1.74
CA GLY A 144 16.20 -8.08 -1.43
C GLY A 144 15.61 -6.69 -1.26
N PHE A 145 14.28 -6.59 -1.32
CA PHE A 145 13.59 -5.32 -1.10
C PHE A 145 13.68 -4.85 0.35
N TYR A 146 13.54 -5.77 1.30
CA TYR A 146 13.57 -5.44 2.72
C TYR A 146 15.01 -5.40 3.24
N ASP A 147 15.35 -4.31 3.91
CA ASP A 147 16.68 -4.05 4.43
C ASP A 147 16.94 -4.81 5.74
N ILE A 148 18.20 -4.86 6.14
CA ILE A 148 18.59 -5.47 7.41
C ILE A 148 18.25 -4.50 8.55
N GLY A 149 17.44 -4.98 9.49
CA GLY A 149 17.13 -4.25 10.72
C GLY A 149 18.25 -4.30 11.75
N PHE A 150 18.28 -3.33 12.65
CA PHE A 150 19.25 -3.23 13.75
C PHE A 150 19.25 -4.48 14.65
N GLY A 151 18.08 -5.08 14.90
CA GLY A 151 17.99 -6.27 15.72
C GLY A 151 18.84 -7.42 15.21
N ARG A 152 18.85 -7.64 13.89
CA ARG A 152 19.66 -8.68 13.25
C ARG A 152 21.16 -8.40 13.31
N LEU A 153 21.55 -7.14 13.31
CA LEU A 153 22.97 -6.76 13.47
C LEU A 153 23.45 -6.97 14.91
N LEU A 154 22.60 -6.66 15.89
CA LEU A 154 22.92 -6.80 17.31
C LEU A 154 22.85 -8.26 17.76
N GLU A 155 22.05 -9.11 17.13
CA GLU A 155 21.92 -10.53 17.43
C GLU A 155 23.27 -11.25 17.34
N SER A 156 24.03 -11.03 16.27
CA SER A 156 25.37 -11.64 16.10
C SER A 156 26.38 -11.17 17.14
N LEU A 157 26.27 -9.90 17.59
CA LEU A 157 27.11 -9.38 18.68
C LEU A 157 26.68 -9.96 20.02
N GLY A 158 25.38 -10.12 20.27
CA GLY A 158 24.83 -10.74 21.47
C GLY A 158 25.28 -12.19 21.62
N GLU A 159 25.18 -12.99 20.54
CA GLU A 159 25.65 -14.38 20.53
C GLU A 159 27.17 -14.49 20.79
N THR A 160 27.96 -13.56 20.25
CA THR A 160 29.42 -13.52 20.50
C THR A 160 29.73 -13.21 21.96
N ILE A 161 28.98 -12.28 22.58
CA ILE A 161 29.14 -11.93 23.99
C ILE A 161 28.75 -13.11 24.87
N ASP A 162 27.60 -13.75 24.60
CA ASP A 162 27.12 -14.90 25.37
C ASP A 162 28.07 -16.08 25.30
N THR A 163 28.65 -16.37 24.13
CA THR A 163 29.66 -17.44 23.97
C THR A 163 31.00 -17.11 24.61
N THR A 164 31.31 -15.83 24.84
CA THR A 164 32.59 -15.42 25.46
C THR A 164 32.50 -15.39 26.99
N ILE A 165 31.29 -15.18 27.53
CA ILE A 165 31.05 -15.10 28.99
C ILE A 165 30.75 -16.48 29.60
N ASN A 166 30.24 -17.43 28.84
CA ASN A 166 30.00 -18.81 29.27
C ASN A 166 31.15 -19.72 28.91
#